data_10efd530266affa6a57f7a9450e1b537
#
_entry.id   10efd530266affa6a57f7a9450e1b537
#
_cell.length_a   1.000
_cell.length_b   1.000
_cell.length_c   1.000
_cell.angle_alpha   90.00
_cell.angle_beta   90.00
_cell.angle_gamma   90.00
#
_symmetry.space_group_name_H-M   'P 1'
#
loop_
_entity.id
_entity.type
_entity.pdbx_description
1 polymer ?
#
loop_
_entity_poly.entity_id
_entity_poly.type
_entity_poly.pdbx_seq_one_letter_code
_entity_poly.pdbx_strand_id
1 'polypeptide(L)'
;MSLKAERNKKKIANKVRKGFKGHPLATIAYYGPTDKKATKVTVSIIAKENADPEPRKSWFSDVDVRNDALIMEELLAFIAEHSTKSVIMADGIIGCPHQEGIDYPDGEVCQECTFWKGRDRWTGVSMVIKNRLYMAAKPNYPSQEYFSQVVRI
;
A
#
# COMPACT_ATOMS: atom_id res chain seq x y z
N MET A 1 20.97 1.30 -7.01
CA MET A 1 20.07 0.14 -6.80
C MET A 1 20.79 -1.11 -7.29
N SER A 2 20.73 -2.20 -6.54
CA SER A 2 21.36 -3.46 -6.95
C SER A 2 20.58 -4.13 -8.08
N LEU A 3 21.28 -4.91 -8.93
CA LEU A 3 20.64 -5.72 -9.99
C LEU A 3 19.59 -6.70 -9.44
N LYS A 4 19.83 -7.21 -8.22
CA LYS A 4 18.89 -8.09 -7.53
C LYS A 4 17.59 -7.34 -7.16
N ALA A 5 17.69 -6.12 -6.65
CA ALA A 5 16.54 -5.29 -6.35
C ALA A 5 15.74 -4.97 -7.61
N GLU A 6 16.40 -4.65 -8.72
CA GLU A 6 15.73 -4.40 -9.99
C GLU A 6 14.99 -5.62 -10.52
N ARG A 7 15.59 -6.81 -10.43
CA ARG A 7 14.94 -8.07 -10.82
C ARG A 7 13.70 -8.35 -9.99
N ASN A 8 13.79 -8.17 -8.67
CA ASN A 8 12.67 -8.39 -7.76
C ASN A 8 11.54 -7.37 -8.02
N LYS A 9 11.90 -6.13 -8.27
CA LYS A 9 10.95 -5.08 -8.66
C LYS A 9 10.19 -5.44 -9.95
N LYS A 10 10.89 -5.93 -10.96
CA LYS A 10 10.27 -6.43 -12.20
C LYS A 10 9.36 -7.63 -11.96
N LYS A 11 9.73 -8.56 -11.09
CA LYS A 11 8.88 -9.71 -10.72
C LYS A 11 7.56 -9.24 -10.08
N ILE A 12 7.63 -8.30 -9.15
CA ILE A 12 6.45 -7.71 -8.51
C ILE A 12 5.57 -7.01 -9.58
N ALA A 13 6.17 -6.15 -10.39
CA ALA A 13 5.45 -5.44 -11.45
C ALA A 13 4.75 -6.39 -12.44
N ASN A 14 5.40 -7.50 -12.79
CA ASN A 14 4.81 -8.51 -13.66
C ASN A 14 3.61 -9.21 -13.03
N LYS A 15 3.66 -9.50 -11.73
CA LYS A 15 2.52 -10.07 -11.00
C LYS A 15 1.35 -9.09 -10.95
N VAL A 16 1.61 -7.83 -10.64
CA VAL A 16 0.59 -6.77 -10.61
C VAL A 16 -0.05 -6.56 -11.99
N ARG A 17 0.75 -6.55 -13.05
CA ARG A 17 0.27 -6.35 -14.42
C ARG A 17 -0.69 -7.45 -14.91
N LYS A 18 -0.60 -8.65 -14.38
CA LYS A 18 -1.52 -9.75 -14.71
C LYS A 18 -2.96 -9.47 -14.27
N GLY A 19 -3.17 -8.52 -13.35
CA GLY A 19 -4.48 -8.15 -12.85
C GLY A 19 -5.14 -9.21 -11.99
N PHE A 20 -6.43 -9.05 -11.75
CA PHE A 20 -7.21 -9.97 -10.93
C PHE A 20 -7.47 -11.28 -11.65
N LYS A 21 -7.04 -12.38 -11.04
CA LYS A 21 -7.20 -13.77 -11.52
C LYS A 21 -7.87 -14.68 -10.49
N GLY A 22 -8.52 -14.11 -9.49
CA GLY A 22 -9.16 -14.83 -8.39
C GLY A 22 -8.39 -14.74 -7.07
N HIS A 23 -8.91 -15.43 -6.07
CA HIS A 23 -8.33 -15.51 -4.73
C HIS A 23 -7.50 -16.81 -4.57
N PRO A 24 -6.55 -16.84 -3.67
CA PRO A 24 -6.13 -15.75 -2.75
C PRO A 24 -5.53 -14.55 -3.47
N LEU A 25 -5.81 -13.37 -2.95
CA LEU A 25 -5.32 -12.09 -3.45
C LEU A 25 -4.31 -11.51 -2.48
N ALA A 26 -3.13 -11.11 -2.96
CA ALA A 26 -2.18 -10.34 -2.18
C ALA A 26 -2.33 -8.84 -2.50
N THR A 27 -2.35 -8.02 -1.47
CA THR A 27 -2.30 -6.56 -1.61
C THR A 27 -0.95 -6.05 -1.10
N ILE A 28 -0.33 -5.14 -1.85
CA ILE A 28 0.93 -4.51 -1.49
C ILE A 28 0.69 -3.02 -1.31
N ALA A 29 1.07 -2.49 -0.14
CA ALA A 29 0.95 -1.07 0.16
C ALA A 29 2.27 -0.52 0.70
N TYR A 30 2.70 0.62 0.16
CA TYR A 30 3.90 1.34 0.58
C TYR A 30 3.54 2.55 1.42
N TYR A 31 4.32 2.76 2.48
CA TYR A 31 4.17 3.88 3.41
C TYR A 31 5.51 4.59 3.60
N GLY A 32 5.46 5.86 3.87
CA GLY A 32 6.64 6.67 4.12
C GLY A 32 6.30 7.99 4.82
N PRO A 33 7.30 8.69 5.34
CA PRO A 33 7.09 10.01 5.96
C PRO A 33 6.60 11.07 4.96
N THR A 34 6.85 10.83 3.67
CA THR A 34 6.37 11.64 2.54
C THR A 34 6.01 10.74 1.37
N ASP A 35 5.60 11.32 0.25
CA ASP A 35 5.32 10.61 -0.99
C ASP A 35 6.58 10.24 -1.82
N LYS A 36 7.77 10.54 -1.31
CA LYS A 36 9.05 10.37 -2.03
C LYS A 36 9.80 9.10 -1.63
N LYS A 37 9.78 8.74 -0.36
CA LYS A 37 10.56 7.63 0.19
C LYS A 37 9.65 6.67 0.95
N ALA A 38 9.61 5.40 0.53
CA ALA A 38 8.88 4.35 1.21
C ALA A 38 9.77 3.70 2.28
N THR A 39 9.39 3.85 3.55
CA THR A 39 10.12 3.25 4.70
C THR A 39 9.44 2.03 5.27
N LYS A 40 8.22 1.73 4.81
CA LYS A 40 7.44 0.55 5.19
C LYS A 40 6.73 -0.01 3.98
N VAL A 41 6.65 -1.32 3.89
CA VAL A 41 5.77 -2.03 2.97
C VAL A 41 4.96 -3.06 3.75
N THR A 42 3.68 -3.18 3.44
CA THR A 42 2.79 -4.18 4.03
C THR A 42 2.16 -5.01 2.93
N VAL A 43 2.16 -6.32 3.13
CA VAL A 43 1.44 -7.27 2.29
C VAL A 43 0.37 -7.94 3.11
N SER A 44 -0.84 -7.96 2.59
CA SER A 44 -2.00 -8.64 3.19
C SER A 44 -2.54 -9.68 2.22
N ILE A 45 -2.99 -10.80 2.75
CA ILE A 45 -3.58 -11.89 1.96
C ILE A 45 -5.08 -11.91 2.20
N ILE A 46 -5.86 -11.85 1.12
CA ILE A 46 -7.30 -11.99 1.13
C ILE A 46 -7.62 -13.36 0.55
N ALA A 47 -8.00 -14.29 1.42
CA ALA A 47 -8.16 -15.71 1.05
C ALA A 47 -9.33 -15.96 0.10
N LYS A 48 -10.41 -15.19 0.24
CA LYS A 48 -11.64 -15.27 -0.57
C LYS A 48 -12.35 -13.92 -0.56
N GLU A 49 -13.35 -13.76 -1.41
CA GLU A 49 -14.20 -12.58 -1.44
C GLU A 49 -14.78 -12.28 -0.05
N ASN A 50 -14.72 -11.01 0.35
CA ASN A 50 -15.18 -10.50 1.66
C ASN A 50 -14.47 -11.08 2.90
N ALA A 51 -13.34 -11.79 2.73
CA ALA A 51 -12.52 -12.22 3.84
C ALA A 51 -11.68 -11.06 4.37
N ASP A 52 -11.33 -11.13 5.65
CA ASP A 52 -10.40 -10.20 6.26
C ASP A 52 -9.00 -10.31 5.61
N PRO A 53 -8.25 -9.20 5.51
CA PRO A 53 -6.90 -9.19 4.94
C PRO A 53 -5.89 -9.79 5.93
N GLU A 54 -5.94 -11.09 6.12
CA GLU A 54 -5.08 -11.89 7.01
C GLU A 54 -4.59 -13.15 6.27
N PRO A 55 -3.34 -13.60 6.46
CA PRO A 55 -2.30 -12.96 7.28
C PRO A 55 -1.73 -11.69 6.63
N ARG A 56 -1.10 -10.87 7.46
CA ARG A 56 -0.48 -9.61 7.08
C ARG A 56 0.93 -9.53 7.64
N LYS A 57 1.86 -9.05 6.81
CA LYS A 57 3.25 -8.86 7.20
C LYS A 57 3.76 -7.51 6.72
N SER A 58 4.53 -6.85 7.57
CA SER A 58 5.17 -5.57 7.27
C SER A 58 6.68 -5.68 7.37
N TRP A 59 7.37 -4.93 6.51
CA TRP A 59 8.83 -4.75 6.53
C TRP A 59 9.14 -3.27 6.61
N PHE A 60 10.24 -2.96 7.26
CA PHE A 60 10.69 -1.59 7.51
C PHE A 60 12.15 -1.43 7.07
N SER A 61 12.49 -0.24 6.58
CA SER A 61 13.88 0.10 6.23
C SER A 61 14.09 1.60 6.37
N ASP A 62 15.31 1.99 6.73
CA ASP A 62 15.75 3.39 6.73
C ASP A 62 16.03 3.90 5.31
N VAL A 63 16.28 2.97 4.39
CA VAL A 63 16.33 3.25 2.95
C VAL A 63 14.96 2.98 2.33
N ASP A 64 14.78 3.38 1.07
CA ASP A 64 13.53 3.08 0.37
C ASP A 64 13.34 1.56 0.22
N VAL A 65 12.30 1.00 0.85
CA VAL A 65 12.03 -0.45 0.84
C VAL A 65 11.88 -1.01 -0.57
N ARG A 66 11.50 -0.17 -1.53
CA ARG A 66 11.38 -0.57 -2.95
C ARG A 66 12.72 -0.86 -3.61
N ASN A 67 13.81 -0.42 -2.99
CA ASN A 67 15.18 -0.62 -3.43
C ASN A 67 15.95 -1.62 -2.57
N ASP A 68 15.32 -2.15 -1.52
CA ASP A 68 15.92 -3.16 -0.64
C ASP A 68 15.67 -4.56 -1.22
N ALA A 69 16.75 -5.18 -1.73
CA ALA A 69 16.69 -6.47 -2.39
C ALA A 69 16.20 -7.59 -1.47
N LEU A 70 16.60 -7.56 -0.19
CA LEU A 70 16.22 -8.59 0.79
C LEU A 70 14.75 -8.49 1.16
N ILE A 71 14.27 -7.28 1.41
CA ILE A 71 12.84 -7.04 1.71
C ILE A 71 11.98 -7.48 0.54
N MET A 72 12.35 -7.11 -0.69
CA MET A 72 11.59 -7.50 -1.88
C MET A 72 11.61 -9.01 -2.12
N GLU A 73 12.70 -9.68 -1.78
CA GLU A 73 12.80 -11.14 -1.86
C GLU A 73 11.87 -11.82 -0.84
N GLU A 74 11.91 -11.36 0.41
CA GLU A 74 11.02 -11.86 1.47
C GLU A 74 9.53 -11.61 1.16
N LEU A 75 9.22 -10.44 0.61
CA LEU A 75 7.88 -10.10 0.16
C LEU A 75 7.38 -11.05 -0.92
N LEU A 76 8.20 -11.34 -1.93
CA LEU A 76 7.88 -12.30 -2.97
C LEU A 76 7.70 -13.72 -2.43
N ALA A 77 8.55 -14.12 -1.46
CA ALA A 77 8.44 -15.42 -0.80
C ALA A 77 7.13 -15.54 0.01
N PHE A 78 6.73 -14.48 0.70
CA PHE A 78 5.47 -14.42 1.45
C PHE A 78 4.26 -14.57 0.52
N ILE A 79 4.27 -13.89 -0.62
CA ILE A 79 3.22 -14.03 -1.64
C ILE A 79 3.15 -15.46 -2.19
N ALA A 80 4.30 -16.06 -2.48
CA ALA A 80 4.39 -17.43 -3.00
C ALA A 80 3.93 -18.48 -1.97
N GLU A 81 4.29 -18.31 -0.71
CA GLU A 81 3.90 -19.19 0.40
C GLU A 81 2.38 -19.32 0.53
N HIS A 82 1.66 -18.24 0.27
CA HIS A 82 0.19 -18.21 0.35
C HIS A 82 -0.52 -18.58 -0.95
N SER A 83 0.20 -19.04 -1.95
CA SER A 83 -0.34 -19.50 -3.24
C SER A 83 -1.29 -18.50 -3.90
N THR A 84 -0.95 -17.24 -3.88
CA THR A 84 -1.80 -16.16 -4.39
C THR A 84 -1.99 -16.26 -5.90
N LYS A 85 -3.21 -16.05 -6.35
CA LYS A 85 -3.57 -16.00 -7.78
C LYS A 85 -3.49 -14.59 -8.34
N SER A 86 -3.65 -13.59 -7.49
CA SER A 86 -3.67 -12.18 -7.87
C SER A 86 -2.78 -11.35 -6.96
N VAL A 87 -2.18 -10.32 -7.51
CA VAL A 87 -1.42 -9.31 -6.74
C VAL A 87 -1.90 -7.94 -7.16
N ILE A 88 -2.36 -7.16 -6.21
CA ILE A 88 -2.76 -5.76 -6.37
C ILE A 88 -1.81 -4.89 -5.56
N MET A 89 -1.36 -3.80 -6.15
CA MET A 89 -0.47 -2.85 -5.49
C MET A 89 -1.09 -1.46 -5.54
N ALA A 90 -1.11 -0.77 -4.41
CA ALA A 90 -1.48 0.63 -4.37
C ALA A 90 -0.45 1.46 -5.16
N ASP A 91 -0.94 2.49 -5.85
CA ASP A 91 -0.09 3.38 -6.64
C ASP A 91 0.69 4.32 -5.71
N GLY A 92 2.02 4.27 -5.79
CA GLY A 92 2.91 5.09 -4.99
C GLY A 92 2.86 4.81 -3.48
N ILE A 93 3.22 5.81 -2.70
CA ILE A 93 3.21 5.79 -1.23
C ILE A 93 1.88 6.37 -0.76
N ILE A 94 1.13 5.59 0.02
CA ILE A 94 -0.25 5.90 0.35
C ILE A 94 -0.46 6.52 1.73
N GLY A 95 0.57 6.66 2.52
CA GLY A 95 0.43 7.24 3.85
C GLY A 95 1.67 7.13 4.72
N CYS A 96 1.51 7.58 5.94
CA CYS A 96 2.48 7.52 7.01
C CYS A 96 2.79 6.06 7.40
N PRO A 97 4.05 5.72 7.73
CA PRO A 97 4.41 4.38 8.19
C PRO A 97 3.91 4.05 9.60
N HIS A 98 3.52 5.06 10.36
CA HIS A 98 2.98 4.88 11.72
C HIS A 98 1.54 4.42 11.68
N GLN A 99 1.16 3.59 12.64
CA GLN A 99 -0.15 2.97 12.70
C GLN A 99 -1.08 3.71 13.66
N GLU A 100 -2.20 4.18 13.13
CA GLU A 100 -3.27 4.79 13.92
C GLU A 100 -3.78 3.82 15.00
N GLY A 101 -3.97 4.32 16.20
CA GLY A 101 -4.40 3.52 17.35
C GLY A 101 -3.26 2.77 18.07
N ILE A 102 -2.04 2.74 17.50
CA ILE A 102 -0.85 2.11 18.06
C ILE A 102 0.27 3.14 18.27
N ASP A 103 0.70 3.79 17.20
CA ASP A 103 1.81 4.76 17.24
C ASP A 103 1.33 6.18 17.57
N TYR A 104 0.06 6.47 17.33
CA TYR A 104 -0.63 7.71 17.69
C TYR A 104 -2.12 7.43 17.94
N PRO A 105 -2.83 8.32 18.66
CA PRO A 105 -4.23 8.08 19.06
C PRO A 105 -5.15 7.88 17.87
N ASP A 106 -6.13 6.99 18.04
CA ASP A 106 -7.17 6.72 17.03
C ASP A 106 -8.00 7.99 16.75
N GLY A 107 -8.24 8.27 15.48
CA GLY A 107 -8.93 9.47 15.01
C GLY A 107 -8.07 10.73 14.95
N GLU A 108 -6.81 10.67 15.36
CA GLU A 108 -5.86 11.78 15.29
C GLU A 108 -4.93 11.69 14.09
N VAL A 109 -4.14 12.74 13.88
CA VAL A 109 -3.11 12.80 12.83
C VAL A 109 -1.76 12.47 13.45
N CYS A 110 -0.93 11.70 12.72
CA CYS A 110 0.44 11.43 13.14
C CYS A 110 1.23 12.73 13.29
N GLN A 111 1.81 12.94 14.47
CA GLN A 111 2.57 14.16 14.79
C GLN A 111 3.97 14.16 14.14
N GLU A 112 4.51 12.99 13.84
CA GLU A 112 5.85 12.85 13.24
C GLU A 112 5.84 13.01 11.73
N CYS A 113 4.76 12.63 11.06
CA CYS A 113 4.63 12.66 9.59
C CYS A 113 3.67 13.76 9.14
N THR A 114 4.05 14.99 9.34
CA THR A 114 3.23 16.18 9.03
C THR A 114 2.90 16.35 7.54
N PHE A 115 3.68 15.73 6.65
CA PHE A 115 3.40 15.72 5.20
C PHE A 115 1.99 15.24 4.89
N TRP A 116 1.52 14.20 5.58
CA TRP A 116 0.21 13.59 5.32
C TRP A 116 -0.96 14.32 5.97
N LYS A 117 -0.67 15.30 6.78
CA LYS A 117 -1.72 16.11 7.43
C LYS A 117 -2.58 16.81 6.38
N GLY A 118 -3.88 16.55 6.38
CA GLY A 118 -4.83 17.14 5.45
C GLY A 118 -4.68 16.68 3.99
N ARG A 119 -3.88 15.65 3.72
CA ARG A 119 -3.74 15.04 2.39
C ARG A 119 -4.60 13.79 2.26
N ASP A 120 -5.18 13.62 1.09
CA ASP A 120 -5.84 12.37 0.73
C ASP A 120 -4.77 11.32 0.42
N ARG A 121 -4.83 10.19 1.14
CA ARG A 121 -3.82 9.14 0.98
C ARG A 121 -3.83 8.44 -0.38
N TRP A 122 -4.90 8.57 -1.14
CA TRP A 122 -5.05 7.93 -2.45
C TRP A 122 -4.55 8.81 -3.58
N THR A 123 -4.81 10.09 -3.51
CA THR A 123 -4.44 11.05 -4.57
C THR A 123 -3.22 11.90 -4.21
N GLY A 124 -2.80 11.91 -2.94
CA GLY A 124 -1.75 12.80 -2.44
C GLY A 124 -2.11 14.28 -2.49
N VAL A 125 -3.33 14.62 -2.89
CA VAL A 125 -3.81 15.99 -3.04
C VAL A 125 -4.38 16.49 -1.72
N SER A 126 -4.12 17.76 -1.40
CA SER A 126 -4.69 18.42 -0.21
C SER A 126 -6.23 18.34 -0.24
N MET A 127 -6.83 17.96 0.89
CA MET A 127 -8.30 17.87 1.05
C MET A 127 -9.00 19.18 0.75
N VAL A 128 -8.35 20.32 0.95
CA VAL A 128 -8.89 21.63 0.63
C VAL A 128 -9.07 21.83 -0.88
N ILE A 129 -8.14 21.29 -1.69
CA ILE A 129 -8.22 21.36 -3.16
C ILE A 129 -9.26 20.35 -3.67
N LYS A 130 -9.36 19.18 -3.03
CA LYS A 130 -10.28 18.12 -3.41
C LYS A 130 -11.73 18.56 -3.32
N ASN A 131 -12.12 19.30 -2.27
CA ASN A 131 -13.49 19.82 -2.13
C ASN A 131 -13.89 20.80 -3.24
N ARG A 132 -12.93 21.50 -3.87
CA ARG A 132 -13.20 22.35 -5.04
C ARG A 132 -13.33 21.56 -6.34
N LEU A 133 -12.60 20.46 -6.49
CA LEU A 133 -12.60 19.62 -7.69
C LEU A 133 -13.70 18.54 -7.65
N TYR A 134 -14.08 18.09 -6.44
CA TYR A 134 -15.10 17.05 -6.25
C TYR A 134 -16.51 17.49 -6.67
N MET A 135 -16.78 18.78 -6.62
CA MET A 135 -18.04 19.34 -7.13
C MET A 135 -18.09 19.40 -8.67
N ALA A 136 -16.96 19.27 -9.37
CA ALA A 136 -16.85 19.45 -10.81
C ALA A 136 -16.77 18.15 -11.64
N ALA A 137 -16.45 17.02 -11.04
CA ALA A 137 -16.32 15.76 -11.75
C ALA A 137 -16.67 14.57 -10.84
N LYS A 138 -17.74 13.85 -11.16
CA LYS A 138 -17.97 12.49 -10.65
C LYS A 138 -17.19 11.51 -11.53
N PRO A 139 -16.01 11.01 -11.16
CA PRO A 139 -15.43 9.88 -11.85
C PRO A 139 -16.10 8.60 -11.34
N ASN A 140 -16.38 7.68 -12.23
CA ASN A 140 -16.71 6.28 -11.91
C ASN A 140 -15.52 5.60 -11.25
N TYR A 141 -15.23 5.97 -10.01
CA TYR A 141 -14.28 5.23 -9.17
C TYR A 141 -15.02 4.10 -8.46
N PRO A 142 -14.44 2.90 -8.38
CA PRO A 142 -14.94 1.89 -7.45
C PRO A 142 -14.99 2.53 -6.06
N SER A 143 -16.09 2.32 -5.36
CA SER A 143 -16.38 2.97 -4.09
C SER A 143 -15.18 2.95 -3.14
N GLN A 144 -14.91 4.06 -2.47
CA GLN A 144 -13.87 4.18 -1.43
C GLN A 144 -13.95 3.06 -0.38
N GLU A 145 -15.10 2.43 -0.22
CA GLU A 145 -15.33 1.30 0.67
C GLU A 145 -14.52 0.06 0.29
N TYR A 146 -14.36 -0.23 -1.01
CA TYR A 146 -13.59 -1.40 -1.44
C TYR A 146 -12.10 -1.25 -1.09
N PHE A 147 -11.52 -0.09 -1.34
CA PHE A 147 -10.12 0.18 -1.00
C PHE A 147 -9.90 0.39 0.51
N SER A 148 -10.84 0.96 1.24
CA SER A 148 -10.73 1.12 2.68
C SER A 148 -10.82 -0.22 3.43
N GLN A 149 -11.54 -1.20 2.90
CA GLN A 149 -11.56 -2.57 3.45
C GLN A 149 -10.27 -3.35 3.13
N VAL A 150 -9.70 -3.12 1.95
CA VAL A 150 -8.49 -3.81 1.48
C VAL A 150 -7.21 -3.23 2.10
N VAL A 151 -7.23 -1.97 2.50
CA VAL A 151 -6.04 -1.23 2.96
C VAL A 151 -6.20 -0.66 4.38
N ARG A 152 -7.21 -1.06 5.12
CA ARG A 152 -7.25 -0.85 6.57
C ARG A 152 -6.13 -1.67 7.21
N ILE A 153 -5.01 -1.01 7.30
CA ILE A 153 -3.81 -1.46 8.00
C ILE A 153 -3.67 -0.59 9.22
#